data_615345fc8c896deef58e38228f7c16d6
#
_entry.id   615345fc8c896deef58e38228f7c16d6
#
_cell.length_a   1.000
_cell.length_b   1.000
_cell.length_c   1.000
_cell.angle_alpha   90.00
_cell.angle_beta   90.00
_cell.angle_gamma   90.00
#
_symmetry.space_group_name_H-M   'P 1'
#
loop_
_entity.id
_entity.type
_entity.pdbx_description
1 polymer ?
#
loop_
_entity_poly.entity_id
_entity_poly.type
_entity_poly.pdbx_seq_one_letter_code
_entity_poly.pdbx_strand_id
1 'polypeptide(L)'
;MENIFKNTKIFLINILVLFISILIIECFFGYWFKNELSEKLSSERNIERIYKFNFFNHKGASFYKRNNQGFRVSGKELNGTNPDIIFVGGSTTNQKFLNYEDTIVGRLQKRFEKIKIVNAGVDGMSILGHINSFQLWFDKINNFNPKYYIFYIGINDQANLKEKNKINSIDNLIESSSKKNFIEYLESNSFFYNKIRKVKTILFLKTGNDLFSNNVNDGEVVYGE
;
A
#
# COMPACT_ATOMS: atom_id res chain seq x y z
N MET A 1 2.06 50.67 -16.02
CA MET A 1 2.66 49.42 -16.47
C MET A 1 3.70 48.86 -15.48
N GLU A 2 4.63 49.65 -14.97
CA GLU A 2 5.69 49.21 -14.03
C GLU A 2 5.17 48.49 -12.77
N ASN A 3 4.12 49.01 -12.12
CA ASN A 3 3.54 48.41 -10.92
C ASN A 3 2.95 47.03 -11.18
N ILE A 4 2.37 46.76 -12.36
CA ILE A 4 1.84 45.46 -12.75
C ILE A 4 2.98 44.47 -12.89
N PHE A 5 4.05 44.82 -13.57
CA PHE A 5 5.25 43.96 -13.72
C PHE A 5 5.91 43.66 -12.39
N LYS A 6 5.99 44.62 -11.47
CA LYS A 6 6.55 44.42 -10.15
C LYS A 6 5.72 43.43 -9.33
N ASN A 7 4.40 43.58 -9.32
CA ASN A 7 3.50 42.66 -8.60
C ASN A 7 3.53 41.27 -9.19
N THR A 8 3.58 41.13 -10.52
CA THR A 8 3.71 39.81 -11.18
C THR A 8 5.02 39.12 -10.82
N LYS A 9 6.15 39.89 -10.76
CA LYS A 9 7.45 39.34 -10.35
C LYS A 9 7.42 38.82 -8.90
N ILE A 10 6.85 39.61 -7.97
CA ILE A 10 6.71 39.20 -6.56
C ILE A 10 5.85 37.95 -6.45
N PHE A 11 4.74 37.88 -7.18
CA PHE A 11 3.86 36.72 -7.22
C PHE A 11 4.58 35.46 -7.71
N LEU A 12 5.35 35.57 -8.79
CA LEU A 12 6.14 34.44 -9.33
C LEU A 12 7.22 33.97 -8.35
N ILE A 13 7.88 34.89 -7.65
CA ILE A 13 8.88 34.55 -6.62
C ILE A 13 8.22 33.79 -5.47
N ASN A 14 7.06 34.22 -5.01
CA ASN A 14 6.34 33.54 -3.94
C ASN A 14 5.90 32.13 -4.34
N ILE A 15 5.43 31.93 -5.58
CA ILE A 15 5.14 30.61 -6.12
C ILE A 15 6.39 29.73 -6.17
N LEU A 16 7.52 30.27 -6.62
CA LEU A 16 8.77 29.54 -6.68
C LEU A 16 9.24 29.13 -5.29
N VAL A 17 9.18 30.02 -4.30
CA VAL A 17 9.54 29.72 -2.91
C VAL A 17 8.63 28.63 -2.33
N LEU A 18 7.33 28.73 -2.57
CA LEU A 18 6.38 27.70 -2.14
C LEU A 18 6.70 26.34 -2.77
N PHE A 19 6.97 26.32 -4.07
CA PHE A 19 7.32 25.09 -4.79
C PHE A 19 8.61 24.46 -4.24
N ILE A 20 9.66 25.26 -4.02
CA ILE A 20 10.92 24.79 -3.43
C ILE A 20 10.68 24.25 -2.01
N SER A 21 9.87 24.92 -1.21
CA SER A 21 9.52 24.46 0.14
C SER A 21 8.81 23.10 0.11
N ILE A 22 7.88 22.89 -0.82
CA ILE A 22 7.20 21.61 -1.04
C ILE A 22 8.21 20.53 -1.43
N LEU A 23 9.13 20.82 -2.36
CA LEU A 23 10.15 19.86 -2.77
C LEU A 23 11.07 19.46 -1.60
N ILE A 24 11.50 20.42 -0.78
CA ILE A 24 12.33 20.15 0.39
C ILE A 24 11.58 19.21 1.37
N ILE A 25 10.33 19.51 1.67
CA ILE A 25 9.52 18.66 2.56
C ILE A 25 9.34 17.27 1.97
N GLU A 26 9.07 17.16 0.67
CA GLU A 26 8.96 15.86 -0.03
C GLU A 26 10.26 15.06 0.04
N CYS A 27 11.43 15.71 -0.16
CA CYS A 27 12.72 15.03 -0.06
C CYS A 27 13.00 14.45 1.34
N PHE A 28 12.62 15.20 2.40
CA PHE A 28 12.88 14.75 3.78
C PHE A 28 11.84 13.76 4.31
N PHE A 29 10.58 13.93 3.99
CA PHE A 29 9.47 13.15 4.55
C PHE A 29 8.84 12.18 3.57
N GLY A 30 9.09 12.31 2.27
CA GLY A 30 8.69 11.36 1.25
C GLY A 30 9.57 10.10 1.25
N TYR A 31 9.11 9.10 0.50
CA TYR A 31 9.81 7.81 0.36
C TYR A 31 10.52 7.69 -0.99
N TRP A 32 10.79 8.81 -1.67
CA TRP A 32 11.35 8.87 -3.03
C TRP A 32 12.66 8.09 -3.20
N PHE A 33 13.49 8.08 -2.17
CA PHE A 33 14.81 7.44 -2.18
C PHE A 33 14.83 6.09 -1.46
N LYS A 34 13.69 5.57 -0.98
CA LYS A 34 13.63 4.38 -0.13
C LYS A 34 12.77 3.24 -0.70
N ASN A 35 12.31 3.34 -1.94
CA ASN A 35 11.16 2.56 -2.38
C ASN A 35 11.46 1.43 -3.39
N GLU A 36 12.45 0.58 -3.09
CA GLU A 36 12.64 -0.66 -3.84
C GLU A 36 11.44 -1.63 -3.69
N LEU A 37 10.73 -1.54 -2.56
CA LEU A 37 9.65 -2.46 -2.21
C LEU A 37 8.49 -2.41 -3.20
N SER A 38 8.04 -1.19 -3.55
CA SER A 38 6.88 -1.02 -4.42
C SER A 38 7.19 -1.37 -5.88
N GLU A 39 8.43 -1.16 -6.32
CA GLU A 39 8.84 -1.44 -7.68
C GLU A 39 9.08 -2.94 -7.91
N LYS A 40 9.77 -3.60 -6.98
CA LYS A 40 10.22 -4.98 -7.16
C LYS A 40 9.23 -6.02 -6.64
N LEU A 41 8.39 -5.69 -5.67
CA LEU A 41 7.46 -6.65 -5.05
C LEU A 41 5.99 -6.28 -5.22
N SER A 42 5.66 -5.24 -5.97
CA SER A 42 4.29 -4.71 -6.08
C SER A 42 3.62 -4.48 -4.71
N SER A 43 4.43 -4.23 -3.69
CA SER A 43 3.98 -3.97 -2.33
C SER A 43 4.02 -2.47 -2.06
N GLU A 44 2.91 -1.94 -1.63
CA GLU A 44 2.73 -0.51 -1.38
C GLU A 44 2.94 -0.21 0.11
N ARG A 45 3.31 1.05 0.41
CA ARG A 45 3.47 1.55 1.79
C ARG A 45 2.64 2.81 1.99
N ASN A 46 2.27 3.08 3.23
CA ASN A 46 1.54 4.30 3.62
C ASN A 46 0.28 4.54 2.81
N ILE A 47 -0.43 3.47 2.47
CA ILE A 47 -1.69 3.59 1.72
C ILE A 47 -2.89 3.43 2.64
N GLU A 48 -3.91 4.20 2.33
CA GLU A 48 -5.25 4.06 2.89
C GLU A 48 -6.23 4.09 1.73
N ARG A 49 -7.05 3.05 1.58
CA ARG A 49 -8.03 2.90 0.49
C ARG A 49 -9.33 2.34 1.02
N ILE A 50 -10.42 2.64 0.32
CA ILE A 50 -11.69 1.98 0.51
C ILE A 50 -11.93 1.12 -0.71
N TYR A 51 -12.05 -0.19 -0.52
CA TYR A 51 -12.45 -1.12 -1.56
C TYR A 51 -13.94 -1.36 -1.47
N LYS A 52 -14.69 -0.96 -2.49
CA LYS A 52 -16.09 -1.34 -2.64
C LYS A 52 -16.16 -2.70 -3.35
N PHE A 53 -17.11 -3.51 -2.97
CA PHE A 53 -17.27 -4.82 -3.59
C PHE A 53 -18.76 -5.19 -3.74
N ASN A 54 -19.02 -6.00 -4.75
CA ASN A 54 -20.33 -6.56 -5.04
C ASN A 54 -20.15 -8.00 -5.56
N PHE A 55 -20.04 -8.96 -4.62
CA PHE A 55 -19.82 -10.37 -4.97
C PHE A 55 -20.96 -11.23 -4.40
N PHE A 56 -21.45 -12.19 -5.19
CA PHE A 56 -22.42 -13.18 -4.74
C PHE A 56 -23.60 -12.58 -3.98
N ASN A 57 -24.16 -11.46 -4.46
CA ASN A 57 -25.25 -10.69 -3.83
C ASN A 57 -24.88 -9.99 -2.51
N HIS A 58 -23.59 -9.93 -2.15
CA HIS A 58 -23.12 -9.15 -1.03
C HIS A 58 -22.45 -7.87 -1.54
N LYS A 59 -23.01 -6.73 -1.12
CA LYS A 59 -22.44 -5.41 -1.36
C LYS A 59 -21.82 -4.87 -0.09
N GLY A 60 -20.65 -4.26 -0.19
CA GLY A 60 -20.01 -3.68 0.97
C GLY A 60 -18.80 -2.83 0.62
N ALA A 61 -18.15 -2.35 1.66
CA ALA A 61 -16.89 -1.64 1.55
C ALA A 61 -15.95 -2.10 2.66
N SER A 62 -14.66 -2.16 2.37
CA SER A 62 -13.62 -2.44 3.35
C SER A 62 -12.63 -1.30 3.43
N PHE A 63 -12.21 -0.97 4.63
CA PHE A 63 -11.11 -0.06 4.85
C PHE A 63 -9.80 -0.82 4.80
N TYR A 64 -8.90 -0.39 3.93
CA TYR A 64 -7.62 -1.03 3.69
C TYR A 64 -6.48 -0.06 4.01
N LYS A 65 -5.55 -0.51 4.84
CA LYS A 65 -4.39 0.29 5.22
C LYS A 65 -3.12 -0.56 5.21
N ARG A 66 -2.04 0.02 4.69
CA ARG A 66 -0.67 -0.45 4.89
C ARG A 66 0.15 0.61 5.59
N ASN A 67 0.99 0.18 6.52
CA ASN A 67 1.87 1.07 7.25
C ASN A 67 3.12 1.46 6.42
N ASN A 68 4.01 2.23 7.02
CA ASN A 68 5.28 2.64 6.41
C ASN A 68 6.25 1.47 6.13
N GLN A 69 6.07 0.34 6.77
CA GLN A 69 6.85 -0.88 6.53
C GLN A 69 6.23 -1.77 5.44
N GLY A 70 5.04 -1.43 4.93
CA GLY A 70 4.33 -2.19 3.89
C GLY A 70 3.44 -3.30 4.43
N PHE A 71 3.29 -3.48 5.75
CA PHE A 71 2.39 -4.45 6.34
C PHE A 71 0.95 -3.93 6.34
N ARG A 72 0.01 -4.83 6.09
CA ARG A 72 -1.39 -4.55 6.27
C ARG A 72 -1.71 -4.43 7.77
N VAL A 73 -2.36 -3.35 8.16
CA VAL A 73 -2.64 -3.01 9.55
C VAL A 73 -4.08 -2.51 9.73
N SER A 74 -4.55 -2.51 10.98
CA SER A 74 -5.76 -1.79 11.37
C SER A 74 -5.49 -0.28 11.41
N GLY A 75 -6.52 0.52 11.67
CA GLY A 75 -6.34 1.95 11.91
C GLY A 75 -5.48 2.28 13.13
N LYS A 76 -5.31 1.32 14.06
CA LYS A 76 -4.39 1.42 15.20
C LYS A 76 -3.04 0.85 14.78
N GLU A 77 -2.05 1.71 14.63
CA GLU A 77 -0.72 1.31 14.17
C GLU A 77 0.03 0.52 15.25
N LEU A 78 0.54 -0.64 14.86
CA LEU A 78 1.62 -1.31 15.59
C LEU A 78 2.94 -0.67 15.16
N ASN A 79 3.13 0.62 15.50
CA ASN A 79 4.33 1.35 15.12
C ASN A 79 5.54 0.86 15.89
N GLY A 80 6.62 0.57 15.15
CA GLY A 80 7.99 0.51 15.68
C GLY A 80 8.35 -0.70 16.53
N THR A 81 7.54 -1.75 16.56
CA THR A 81 7.85 -2.94 17.36
C THR A 81 8.05 -4.15 16.49
N ASN A 82 9.10 -4.92 16.78
CA ASN A 82 9.32 -6.23 16.19
C ASN A 82 8.07 -7.10 16.37
N PRO A 83 7.52 -7.67 15.31
CA PRO A 83 6.45 -8.64 15.43
C PRO A 83 6.99 -9.95 16.00
N ASP A 84 6.15 -10.69 16.73
CA ASP A 84 6.46 -12.06 17.12
C ASP A 84 6.24 -13.00 15.92
N ILE A 85 5.20 -12.75 15.14
CA ILE A 85 4.80 -13.60 14.03
C ILE A 85 4.56 -12.75 12.78
N ILE A 86 5.11 -13.18 11.65
CA ILE A 86 4.74 -12.68 10.31
C ILE A 86 3.88 -13.72 9.60
N PHE A 87 2.74 -13.26 9.10
CA PHE A 87 1.89 -14.04 8.23
C PHE A 87 2.16 -13.66 6.77
N VAL A 88 2.80 -14.54 6.01
CA VAL A 88 3.24 -14.34 4.63
C VAL A 88 2.29 -15.08 3.69
N GLY A 89 1.82 -14.40 2.64
CA GLY A 89 0.96 -15.05 1.65
C GLY A 89 0.48 -14.12 0.54
N GLY A 90 -0.38 -14.65 -0.30
CA GLY A 90 -1.01 -13.96 -1.42
C GLY A 90 -2.27 -13.18 -1.03
N SER A 91 -3.23 -13.08 -1.96
CA SER A 91 -4.53 -12.42 -1.75
C SER A 91 -5.36 -13.05 -0.64
N THR A 92 -5.22 -14.36 -0.42
CA THR A 92 -5.87 -15.09 0.67
C THR A 92 -5.38 -14.68 2.06
N THR A 93 -4.18 -14.15 2.16
CA THR A 93 -3.63 -13.54 3.39
C THR A 93 -3.92 -12.04 3.44
N ASN A 94 -3.77 -11.36 2.31
CA ASN A 94 -4.04 -9.94 2.20
C ASN A 94 -5.51 -9.61 2.47
N GLN A 95 -6.45 -10.34 1.87
CA GLN A 95 -7.90 -10.24 2.08
C GLN A 95 -8.44 -8.80 1.96
N LYS A 96 -8.05 -8.07 0.90
CA LYS A 96 -8.30 -6.63 0.73
C LYS A 96 -9.77 -6.20 0.84
N PHE A 97 -10.71 -7.10 0.58
CA PHE A 97 -12.15 -6.84 0.65
C PHE A 97 -12.75 -7.06 2.05
N LEU A 98 -11.94 -7.34 3.05
CA LEU A 98 -12.36 -7.40 4.44
C LEU A 98 -11.74 -6.24 5.23
N ASN A 99 -12.42 -5.74 6.27
CA ASN A 99 -11.74 -4.91 7.25
C ASN A 99 -10.65 -5.71 7.95
N TYR A 100 -9.61 -5.05 8.44
CA TYR A 100 -8.45 -5.75 9.01
C TYR A 100 -8.86 -6.73 10.13
N GLU A 101 -9.77 -6.31 10.98
CA GLU A 101 -10.26 -7.07 12.14
C GLU A 101 -10.97 -8.38 11.74
N ASP A 102 -11.52 -8.42 10.52
CA ASP A 102 -12.24 -9.58 9.97
C ASP A 102 -11.32 -10.52 9.18
N THR A 103 -10.09 -10.09 8.88
CA THR A 103 -9.10 -10.97 8.23
C THR A 103 -8.64 -12.09 9.15
N ILE A 104 -8.07 -13.13 8.55
CA ILE A 104 -7.46 -14.24 9.32
C ILE A 104 -6.46 -13.68 10.34
N VAL A 105 -5.57 -12.80 9.89
CA VAL A 105 -4.53 -12.21 10.76
C VAL A 105 -5.13 -11.29 11.82
N GLY A 106 -6.11 -10.47 11.48
CA GLY A 106 -6.79 -9.60 12.44
C GLY A 106 -7.53 -10.38 13.53
N ARG A 107 -8.20 -11.46 13.15
CA ARG A 107 -8.87 -12.36 14.11
C ARG A 107 -7.88 -13.10 15.01
N LEU A 108 -6.75 -13.55 14.48
CA LEU A 108 -5.67 -14.12 15.27
C LEU A 108 -5.08 -13.10 16.25
N GLN A 109 -4.81 -11.88 15.78
CA GLN A 109 -4.32 -10.80 16.64
C GLN A 109 -5.29 -10.49 17.78
N LYS A 110 -6.60 -10.45 17.50
CA LYS A 110 -7.64 -10.26 18.52
C LYS A 110 -7.68 -11.39 19.55
N ARG A 111 -7.48 -12.64 19.09
CA ARG A 111 -7.48 -13.81 19.98
C ARG A 111 -6.21 -13.91 20.82
N PHE A 112 -5.10 -13.47 20.28
CA PHE A 112 -3.77 -13.57 20.92
C PHE A 112 -3.19 -12.16 21.16
N GLU A 113 -3.82 -11.39 22.02
CA GLU A 113 -3.49 -9.97 22.25
C GLU A 113 -2.05 -9.71 22.69
N LYS A 114 -1.44 -10.68 23.37
CA LYS A 114 -0.05 -10.58 23.84
C LYS A 114 1.00 -10.91 22.78
N ILE A 115 0.59 -11.50 21.66
CA ILE A 115 1.46 -11.89 20.54
C ILE A 115 1.25 -10.87 19.43
N LYS A 116 2.34 -10.27 18.94
CA LYS A 116 2.28 -9.30 17.85
C LYS A 116 2.33 -10.04 16.53
N ILE A 117 1.21 -10.05 15.80
CA ILE A 117 1.09 -10.71 14.50
C ILE A 117 0.95 -9.65 13.42
N VAL A 118 1.76 -9.71 12.38
CA VAL A 118 1.65 -8.80 11.23
C VAL A 118 1.26 -9.52 9.96
N ASN A 119 0.51 -8.84 9.11
CA ASN A 119 0.04 -9.34 7.83
C ASN A 119 0.94 -8.83 6.70
N ALA A 120 1.73 -9.72 6.12
CA ALA A 120 2.60 -9.48 4.97
C ALA A 120 2.00 -10.04 3.66
N GLY A 121 0.68 -10.20 3.58
CA GLY A 121 0.01 -10.65 2.37
C GLY A 121 0.13 -9.65 1.23
N VAL A 122 0.43 -10.14 0.02
CA VAL A 122 0.50 -9.35 -1.22
C VAL A 122 -0.24 -10.08 -2.33
N ASP A 123 -1.21 -9.42 -2.96
CA ASP A 123 -2.03 -10.02 -4.00
C ASP A 123 -1.18 -10.49 -5.19
N GLY A 124 -1.48 -11.68 -5.70
CA GLY A 124 -0.81 -12.24 -6.88
C GLY A 124 0.62 -12.73 -6.66
N MET A 125 1.18 -12.61 -5.45
CA MET A 125 2.58 -12.98 -5.19
C MET A 125 2.79 -14.49 -5.30
N SER A 126 3.80 -14.88 -6.07
CA SER A 126 4.29 -16.25 -6.23
C SER A 126 5.26 -16.66 -5.12
N ILE A 127 5.63 -17.94 -5.06
CA ILE A 127 6.68 -18.45 -4.15
C ILE A 127 7.98 -17.67 -4.33
N LEU A 128 8.40 -17.41 -5.57
CA LEU A 128 9.61 -16.62 -5.84
C LEU A 128 9.50 -15.19 -5.32
N GLY A 129 8.32 -14.55 -5.47
CA GLY A 129 8.04 -13.25 -4.87
C GLY A 129 8.16 -13.28 -3.35
N HIS A 130 7.67 -14.33 -2.71
CA HIS A 130 7.82 -14.49 -1.25
C HIS A 130 9.28 -14.70 -0.82
N ILE A 131 10.07 -15.47 -1.58
CA ILE A 131 11.51 -15.62 -1.32
C ILE A 131 12.20 -14.26 -1.44
N ASN A 132 11.94 -13.52 -2.50
CA ASN A 132 12.51 -12.18 -2.71
C ASN A 132 12.07 -11.18 -1.64
N SER A 133 10.92 -11.40 -0.99
CA SER A 133 10.46 -10.53 0.11
C SER A 133 11.44 -10.51 1.29
N PHE A 134 12.22 -11.54 1.52
CA PHE A 134 13.24 -11.53 2.57
C PHE A 134 14.30 -10.49 2.26
N GLN A 135 14.93 -10.53 1.09
CA GLN A 135 16.01 -9.62 0.72
C GLN A 135 15.53 -8.19 0.43
N LEU A 136 14.39 -8.07 -0.26
CA LEU A 136 13.94 -6.78 -0.77
C LEU A 136 13.01 -6.04 0.21
N TRP A 137 12.44 -6.74 1.17
CA TRP A 137 11.48 -6.17 2.11
C TRP A 137 11.90 -6.35 3.57
N PHE A 138 11.95 -7.57 4.07
CA PHE A 138 12.11 -7.81 5.51
C PHE A 138 13.49 -7.40 6.01
N ASP A 139 14.55 -7.71 5.27
CA ASP A 139 15.93 -7.33 5.60
C ASP A 139 16.17 -5.81 5.54
N LYS A 140 15.29 -5.05 4.88
CA LYS A 140 15.38 -3.59 4.82
C LYS A 140 14.67 -2.87 5.97
N ILE A 141 13.99 -3.61 6.84
CA ILE A 141 13.33 -3.06 8.02
C ILE A 141 14.31 -3.11 9.20
N ASN A 142 14.64 -1.94 9.74
CA ASN A 142 15.58 -1.84 10.85
C ASN A 142 15.08 -2.64 12.06
N ASN A 143 15.97 -3.45 12.65
CA ASN A 143 15.71 -4.27 13.82
C ASN A 143 14.53 -5.25 13.67
N PHE A 144 14.29 -5.72 12.46
CA PHE A 144 13.20 -6.63 12.16
C PHE A 144 13.64 -8.09 12.39
N ASN A 145 13.21 -8.67 13.48
CA ASN A 145 13.58 -10.03 13.88
C ASN A 145 12.37 -10.78 14.45
N PRO A 146 11.41 -11.17 13.63
CA PRO A 146 10.27 -11.96 14.07
C PRO A 146 10.71 -13.35 14.51
N LYS A 147 10.01 -13.91 15.50
CA LYS A 147 10.29 -15.27 16.01
C LYS A 147 9.80 -16.34 15.06
N TYR A 148 8.67 -16.09 14.38
CA TYR A 148 8.01 -17.08 13.53
C TYR A 148 7.50 -16.46 12.24
N TYR A 149 7.57 -17.27 11.16
CA TYR A 149 6.97 -16.98 9.87
C TYR A 149 5.90 -18.05 9.60
N ILE A 150 4.67 -17.62 9.30
CA ILE A 150 3.58 -18.50 8.87
C ILE A 150 3.36 -18.23 7.38
N PHE A 151 3.54 -19.26 6.55
CA PHE A 151 3.36 -19.18 5.11
C PHE A 151 2.01 -19.80 4.70
N TYR A 152 1.19 -18.96 4.01
CA TYR A 152 -0.02 -19.40 3.34
C TYR A 152 0.07 -19.07 1.86
N ILE A 153 0.79 -19.92 1.14
CA ILE A 153 1.29 -19.69 -0.22
C ILE A 153 0.93 -20.87 -1.15
N GLY A 154 1.16 -20.71 -2.45
CA GLY A 154 1.10 -21.77 -3.45
C GLY A 154 -0.01 -21.59 -4.49
N ILE A 155 -1.13 -20.94 -4.19
CA ILE A 155 -2.27 -20.83 -5.12
C ILE A 155 -1.91 -20.04 -6.40
N ASN A 156 -1.07 -19.01 -6.28
CA ASN A 156 -0.66 -18.17 -7.40
C ASN A 156 0.36 -18.87 -8.31
N ASP A 157 1.05 -19.87 -7.81
CA ASP A 157 2.06 -20.62 -8.57
C ASP A 157 1.44 -21.64 -9.51
N GLN A 158 0.21 -22.06 -9.24
CA GLN A 158 -0.53 -22.99 -10.09
C GLN A 158 -0.80 -22.40 -11.50
N ALA A 159 -1.01 -21.09 -11.59
CA ALA A 159 -1.17 -20.40 -12.87
C ALA A 159 0.13 -20.35 -13.66
N ASN A 160 1.27 -20.16 -12.97
CA ASN A 160 2.60 -20.05 -13.58
C ASN A 160 3.13 -21.41 -14.07
N LEU A 161 2.69 -22.53 -13.51
CA LEU A 161 3.06 -23.87 -13.97
C LEU A 161 2.55 -24.15 -15.40
N LYS A 162 1.49 -23.49 -15.84
CA LYS A 162 0.98 -23.60 -17.22
C LYS A 162 1.81 -22.82 -18.24
N GLU A 163 2.60 -21.84 -17.80
CA GLU A 163 3.51 -21.01 -18.63
C GLU A 163 4.99 -21.44 -18.48
N LYS A 164 5.27 -22.73 -18.35
CA LYS A 164 6.60 -23.31 -18.10
C LYS A 164 7.76 -22.82 -19.00
N ASN A 165 7.49 -22.15 -20.09
CA ASN A 165 8.49 -21.72 -21.06
C ASN A 165 9.01 -20.27 -20.89
N LYS A 166 8.53 -19.53 -19.86
CA LYS A 166 8.92 -18.12 -19.65
C LYS A 166 9.71 -17.82 -18.37
N ILE A 167 9.92 -18.81 -17.50
CA ILE A 167 10.61 -18.59 -16.23
C ILE A 167 12.11 -18.84 -16.41
N ASN A 168 12.80 -18.01 -17.15
CA ASN A 168 14.26 -18.13 -17.32
C ASN A 168 15.09 -17.22 -16.41
N SER A 169 14.47 -16.32 -15.67
CA SER A 169 15.18 -15.54 -14.64
C SER A 169 14.22 -14.94 -13.61
N ILE A 170 14.71 -14.77 -12.38
CA ILE A 170 14.05 -14.03 -11.31
C ILE A 170 13.73 -12.59 -11.78
N ASP A 171 14.57 -12.00 -12.61
CA ASP A 171 14.42 -10.66 -13.16
C ASP A 171 13.17 -10.53 -14.04
N ASN A 172 12.83 -11.54 -14.83
CA ASN A 172 11.62 -11.54 -15.66
C ASN A 172 10.32 -11.63 -14.84
N LEU A 173 10.34 -12.23 -13.67
CA LEU A 173 9.19 -12.26 -12.75
C LEU A 173 9.02 -10.91 -12.02
N ILE A 174 10.11 -10.20 -11.81
CA ILE A 174 10.13 -8.85 -11.26
C ILE A 174 9.63 -7.84 -12.30
N GLU A 175 10.04 -7.97 -13.56
CA GLU A 175 9.62 -7.09 -14.67
C GLU A 175 8.14 -7.24 -15.06
N SER A 176 7.57 -8.45 -14.96
CA SER A 176 6.17 -8.67 -15.33
C SER A 176 5.17 -8.03 -14.37
N SER A 177 5.61 -7.55 -13.23
CA SER A 177 4.74 -7.04 -12.18
C SER A 177 4.44 -5.57 -12.31
N SER A 178 4.77 -4.85 -13.34
CA SER A 178 4.16 -3.52 -13.35
C SER A 178 4.61 -2.48 -14.36
N LYS A 179 3.68 -2.05 -15.10
CA LYS A 179 3.52 -0.60 -15.35
C LYS A 179 2.67 -0.05 -14.21
N LYS A 180 3.28 0.39 -13.12
CA LYS A 180 2.57 1.15 -12.09
C LYS A 180 2.05 2.43 -12.70
N ASN A 181 0.77 2.71 -12.50
CA ASN A 181 0.20 4.00 -12.81
C ASN A 181 0.92 5.09 -12.01
N PHE A 182 1.08 6.27 -12.60
CA PHE A 182 1.70 7.44 -11.94
C PHE A 182 1.08 7.74 -10.58
N ILE A 183 -0.22 7.51 -10.42
CA ILE A 183 -0.93 7.66 -9.15
C ILE A 183 -0.40 6.69 -8.08
N GLU A 184 -0.22 5.41 -8.42
CA GLU A 184 0.35 4.42 -7.49
C GLU A 184 1.78 4.78 -7.08
N TYR A 185 2.53 5.37 -8.00
CA TYR A 185 3.88 5.87 -7.71
C TYR A 185 3.84 7.04 -6.72
N LEU A 186 2.93 7.99 -6.89
CA LEU A 186 2.72 9.08 -5.94
C LEU A 186 2.25 8.58 -4.57
N GLU A 187 1.31 7.64 -4.55
CA GLU A 187 0.82 7.02 -3.31
C GLU A 187 1.93 6.36 -2.50
N SER A 188 2.84 5.69 -3.19
CA SER A 188 3.94 5.00 -2.53
C SER A 188 5.04 5.94 -2.03
N ASN A 189 5.25 7.09 -2.68
CA ASN A 189 6.44 7.92 -2.47
C ASN A 189 6.15 9.29 -1.88
N SER A 190 5.04 9.94 -2.25
CA SER A 190 4.80 11.33 -1.88
C SER A 190 4.21 11.47 -0.47
N PHE A 191 4.85 12.27 0.36
CA PHE A 191 4.35 12.65 1.67
C PHE A 191 3.07 13.48 1.57
N PHE A 192 3.05 14.51 0.73
CA PHE A 192 1.89 15.39 0.59
C PHE A 192 0.69 14.67 -0.01
N TYR A 193 0.91 13.88 -1.06
CA TYR A 193 -0.16 13.10 -1.67
C TYR A 193 -0.85 12.19 -0.64
N ASN A 194 -0.06 11.48 0.18
CA ASN A 194 -0.59 10.63 1.24
C ASN A 194 -1.35 11.41 2.31
N LYS A 195 -0.87 12.61 2.69
CA LYS A 195 -1.57 13.45 3.66
C LYS A 195 -2.91 13.98 3.14
N ILE A 196 -2.92 14.45 1.89
CA ILE A 196 -4.15 14.94 1.24
C ILE A 196 -5.16 13.79 1.12
N ARG A 197 -4.73 12.62 0.68
CA ARG A 197 -5.59 11.44 0.56
C ARG A 197 -6.16 11.01 1.90
N LYS A 198 -5.35 11.02 2.97
CA LYS A 198 -5.83 10.72 4.32
C LYS A 198 -6.92 11.67 4.78
N VAL A 199 -6.76 12.98 4.52
CA VAL A 199 -7.79 13.98 4.84
C VAL A 199 -9.07 13.69 4.04
N LYS A 200 -8.96 13.43 2.73
CA LYS A 200 -10.11 13.05 1.90
C LYS A 200 -10.84 11.82 2.44
N THR A 201 -10.10 10.76 2.79
CA THR A 201 -10.68 9.53 3.36
C THR A 201 -11.42 9.81 4.67
N ILE A 202 -10.83 10.63 5.56
CA ILE A 202 -11.48 11.00 6.82
C ILE A 202 -12.75 11.81 6.57
N LEU A 203 -12.72 12.76 5.65
CA LEU A 203 -13.90 13.56 5.28
C LEU A 203 -14.99 12.66 4.68
N PHE A 204 -14.62 11.76 3.77
CA PHE A 204 -15.54 10.79 3.18
C PHE A 204 -16.23 9.92 4.25
N LEU A 205 -15.45 9.38 5.20
CA LEU A 205 -15.99 8.57 6.30
C LEU A 205 -16.91 9.36 7.25
N LYS A 206 -16.62 10.66 7.45
CA LYS A 206 -17.43 11.52 8.32
C LYS A 206 -18.74 11.99 7.68
N THR A 207 -18.73 12.23 6.37
CA THR A 207 -19.91 12.80 5.69
C THR A 207 -20.93 11.74 5.30
N GLY A 208 -20.58 10.44 5.31
CA GLY A 208 -21.50 9.35 4.98
C GLY A 208 -22.09 9.44 3.55
N ASN A 209 -21.64 10.37 2.75
CA ASN A 209 -22.20 10.65 1.44
C ASN A 209 -21.69 9.67 0.39
N ASP A 210 -22.59 8.86 -0.13
CA ASP A 210 -22.44 8.10 -1.37
C ASP A 210 -22.44 9.00 -2.62
N LEU A 211 -21.77 10.14 -2.59
CA LEU A 211 -21.76 11.08 -3.73
C LEU A 211 -21.08 10.51 -4.99
N PHE A 212 -20.45 9.33 -4.88
CA PHE A 212 -19.74 8.68 -6.00
C PHE A 212 -20.27 7.29 -6.35
N SER A 213 -21.54 6.98 -6.01
CA SER A 213 -22.07 5.61 -6.11
C SER A 213 -22.42 5.14 -7.53
N ASN A 214 -22.33 5.96 -8.55
CA ASN A 214 -23.03 5.66 -9.81
C ASN A 214 -22.23 4.93 -10.89
N ASN A 215 -20.92 4.66 -10.74
CA ASN A 215 -20.14 3.97 -11.78
C ASN A 215 -18.99 3.10 -11.22
N VAL A 216 -19.22 2.29 -10.22
CA VAL A 216 -18.18 1.37 -9.73
C VAL A 216 -18.42 0.00 -10.33
N ASN A 217 -17.53 -0.45 -11.21
CA ASN A 217 -17.46 -1.83 -11.69
C ASN A 217 -17.02 -2.77 -10.56
N ASP A 218 -17.45 -4.02 -10.62
CA ASP A 218 -17.13 -5.05 -9.61
C ASP A 218 -15.61 -5.16 -9.41
N GLY A 219 -15.15 -4.95 -8.17
CA GLY A 219 -13.74 -5.06 -7.81
C GLY A 219 -12.90 -3.80 -8.00
N GLU A 220 -13.48 -2.67 -8.36
CA GLU A 220 -12.77 -1.41 -8.58
C GLU A 220 -12.32 -0.76 -7.27
N VAL A 221 -11.10 -0.25 -7.28
CA VAL A 221 -10.55 0.57 -6.19
C VAL A 221 -11.13 1.97 -6.34
N VAL A 222 -11.98 2.38 -5.42
CA VAL A 222 -12.39 3.78 -5.35
C VAL A 222 -11.30 4.53 -4.60
N TYR A 223 -10.43 5.19 -5.37
CA TYR A 223 -9.63 6.26 -4.80
C TYR A 223 -10.63 7.35 -4.41
N GLY A 224 -10.59 7.82 -3.17
CA GLY A 224 -11.30 9.04 -2.84
C GLY A 224 -10.75 10.13 -3.75
N GLU A 225 -11.52 10.50 -4.78
CA GLU A 225 -11.21 11.62 -5.66
C GLU A 225 -11.23 12.94 -4.92
#